data_bec16fb3d041c56b00ce0e47e2d0f644
#
_entry.id   bec16fb3d041c56b00ce0e47e2d0f644
#
_cell.length_a   1.000
_cell.length_b   1.000
_cell.length_c   1.000
_cell.angle_alpha   90.00
_cell.angle_beta   90.00
_cell.angle_gamma   90.00
#
_symmetry.space_group_name_H-M   'P 1'
#
loop_
_entity.id
_entity.type
_entity.pdbx_description
1 polymer ?
#
loop_
_entity_poly.entity_id
_entity_poly.type
_entity_poly.pdbx_seq_one_letter_code
_entity_poly.pdbx_strand_id
1 'polypeptide(L)'
;MKIPFYNRRSFLRTASYGVAGLGLMAGGVPAMAQSFAPTQTMRGGSNNYRPNAPLVDRLGSGFQMSGIVRRAGTGEPLEGVRIQIWAATTLGGEREPRNHGSVLTQADGSYSLEMEQIVPNFGQPHAHLAYDDDDFETVFLRPVMPSASDTSLQADFNLAPA
;
A
#
# COMPACT_ATOMS: atom_id res chain seq x y z
N MET A 1 60.80 26.83 14.37
CA MET A 1 59.57 27.37 13.77
C MET A 1 58.38 26.83 14.56
N LYS A 2 57.77 27.62 15.46
CA LYS A 2 56.71 27.19 16.38
C LYS A 2 55.39 27.70 15.83
N ILE A 3 54.46 26.80 15.64
CA ILE A 3 53.09 27.08 15.18
C ILE A 3 52.26 27.40 16.43
N PRO A 4 51.52 28.51 16.51
CA PRO A 4 50.70 28.81 17.67
C PRO A 4 49.36 28.07 17.60
N PHE A 5 49.02 27.41 18.71
CA PHE A 5 47.72 26.79 18.90
C PHE A 5 46.62 27.84 19.02
N TYR A 6 45.62 27.78 18.14
CA TYR A 6 44.44 28.64 18.17
C TYR A 6 43.43 28.15 19.23
N ASN A 7 43.26 29.00 20.26
CA ASN A 7 42.42 28.68 21.41
C ASN A 7 40.93 28.99 21.11
N ARG A 8 40.09 27.95 21.13
CA ARG A 8 38.66 28.01 20.85
C ARG A 8 37.78 28.69 21.91
N ARG A 9 38.36 29.44 22.87
CA ARG A 9 37.61 30.04 23.99
C ARG A 9 37.33 31.53 23.89
N SER A 10 37.63 32.19 22.80
CA SER A 10 37.46 33.65 22.65
C SER A 10 36.28 34.08 21.77
N PHE A 11 35.33 33.19 21.47
CA PHE A 11 34.18 33.57 20.62
C PHE A 11 32.87 33.80 21.38
N LEU A 12 32.90 33.87 22.71
CA LEU A 12 31.72 34.13 23.53
C LEU A 12 31.86 35.40 24.38
N ARG A 13 32.08 36.58 23.75
CA ARG A 13 31.80 37.87 24.40
C ARG A 13 31.72 38.97 23.32
N THR A 14 30.52 39.38 23.02
CA THR A 14 29.99 40.65 22.53
C THR A 14 28.86 40.35 21.54
N ALA A 15 27.62 40.58 21.84
CA ALA A 15 26.91 41.80 21.90
C ALA A 15 25.47 41.56 22.35
N SER A 16 25.13 42.07 23.50
CA SER A 16 23.75 42.37 23.85
C SER A 16 23.39 43.72 23.23
N TYR A 17 22.57 43.71 22.20
CA TYR A 17 21.71 44.83 21.84
C TYR A 17 20.32 44.28 21.51
N GLY A 18 19.37 44.76 22.28
CA GLY A 18 17.98 44.43 22.12
C GLY A 18 17.43 44.93 20.78
N VAL A 19 16.66 44.10 20.12
CA VAL A 19 15.69 44.52 19.14
C VAL A 19 14.34 43.91 19.56
N ALA A 20 13.44 44.85 19.80
CA ALA A 20 12.05 44.61 20.15
C ALA A 20 11.34 43.69 19.15
N GLY A 21 10.44 42.91 19.70
CA GLY A 21 9.63 41.87 19.04
C GLY A 21 9.06 42.22 17.67
N LEU A 22 9.29 41.30 16.78
CA LEU A 22 8.33 40.93 15.75
C LEU A 22 8.02 39.45 16.00
N GLY A 23 6.87 39.21 16.60
CA GLY A 23 6.32 37.90 16.74
C GLY A 23 6.13 37.31 15.34
N LEU A 24 7.07 36.47 14.92
CA LEU A 24 6.83 35.52 13.83
C LEU A 24 5.80 34.56 14.35
N MET A 25 4.53 34.84 14.01
CA MET A 25 3.50 33.81 13.98
C MET A 25 4.05 32.74 13.04
N ALA A 26 4.64 31.71 13.62
CA ALA A 26 4.86 30.47 12.90
C ALA A 26 3.47 29.98 12.53
N GLY A 27 2.99 30.38 11.37
CA GLY A 27 1.83 29.79 10.73
C GLY A 27 2.18 28.33 10.48
N GLY A 28 1.83 27.45 11.42
CA GLY A 28 1.91 26.04 11.21
C GLY A 28 1.09 25.75 9.97
N VAL A 29 1.76 25.32 8.89
CA VAL A 29 1.07 24.74 7.74
C VAL A 29 0.24 23.61 8.34
N PRO A 30 -1.12 23.62 8.19
CA PRO A 30 -1.90 22.52 8.70
C PRO A 30 -1.38 21.26 8.02
N ALA A 31 -0.92 20.29 8.81
CA ALA A 31 -0.62 18.97 8.29
C ALA A 31 -1.89 18.51 7.58
N MET A 32 -1.84 18.37 6.26
CA MET A 32 -2.95 17.82 5.49
C MET A 32 -3.19 16.44 6.06
N ALA A 33 -4.28 16.29 6.79
CA ALA A 33 -4.68 14.99 7.31
C ALA A 33 -4.82 14.06 6.12
N GLN A 34 -4.07 12.97 6.11
CA GLN A 34 -4.16 11.97 5.04
C GLN A 34 -5.59 11.43 5.06
N SER A 35 -6.31 11.63 3.97
CA SER A 35 -7.67 11.15 3.84
C SER A 35 -7.65 9.67 3.48
N PHE A 36 -8.20 8.83 4.34
CA PHE A 36 -8.46 7.41 4.08
C PHE A 36 -9.88 7.22 3.58
N ALA A 37 -10.21 7.85 2.45
CA ALA A 37 -11.51 7.67 1.82
C ALA A 37 -11.73 6.18 1.50
N PRO A 38 -12.99 5.68 1.61
CA PRO A 38 -13.31 4.30 1.26
C PRO A 38 -12.87 3.94 -0.16
N THR A 39 -12.22 2.80 -0.29
CA THR A 39 -11.84 2.25 -1.59
C THR A 39 -13.09 1.87 -2.36
N GLN A 40 -13.20 2.35 -3.59
CA GLN A 40 -14.34 2.06 -4.45
C GLN A 40 -14.07 0.81 -5.31
N THR A 41 -15.10 0.01 -5.53
CA THR A 41 -15.03 -1.11 -6.48
C THR A 41 -14.69 -0.59 -7.88
N MET A 42 -13.66 -1.17 -8.48
CA MET A 42 -13.23 -0.84 -9.84
C MET A 42 -14.07 -1.59 -10.88
N ARG A 43 -14.32 -0.92 -12.01
CA ARG A 43 -15.00 -1.56 -13.15
C ARG A 43 -14.24 -2.83 -13.59
N GLY A 44 -14.96 -3.95 -13.67
CA GLY A 44 -14.38 -5.24 -14.04
C GLY A 44 -13.55 -5.89 -12.93
N GLY A 45 -13.53 -5.32 -11.72
CA GLY A 45 -12.82 -5.89 -10.57
C GLY A 45 -13.29 -7.29 -10.21
N SER A 46 -14.60 -7.55 -10.33
CA SER A 46 -15.21 -8.84 -10.04
C SER A 46 -15.18 -9.85 -11.20
N ASN A 47 -14.56 -9.53 -12.34
CA ASN A 47 -14.48 -10.47 -13.45
C ASN A 47 -13.77 -11.76 -13.02
N ASN A 48 -14.40 -12.90 -13.37
CA ASN A 48 -13.91 -14.23 -13.02
C ASN A 48 -13.73 -14.48 -11.52
N TYR A 49 -14.36 -13.67 -10.67
CA TYR A 49 -14.37 -13.87 -9.23
C TYR A 49 -14.86 -15.27 -8.85
N ARG A 50 -14.15 -15.89 -7.91
CA ARG A 50 -14.49 -17.20 -7.32
C ARG A 50 -14.58 -17.03 -5.81
N PRO A 51 -15.77 -17.06 -5.21
CA PRO A 51 -15.92 -16.93 -3.76
C PRO A 51 -15.15 -18.04 -3.03
N ASN A 52 -14.63 -17.71 -1.86
CA ASN A 52 -13.92 -18.65 -0.99
C ASN A 52 -12.65 -19.28 -1.60
N ALA A 53 -11.90 -18.52 -2.40
CA ALA A 53 -10.58 -18.96 -2.83
C ALA A 53 -9.72 -19.39 -1.60
N PRO A 54 -8.97 -20.50 -1.67
CA PRO A 54 -8.28 -21.07 -0.51
C PRO A 54 -7.20 -20.12 0.04
N LEU A 55 -6.98 -20.15 1.37
CA LEU A 55 -5.79 -19.57 1.96
C LEU A 55 -4.56 -20.31 1.45
N VAL A 56 -3.57 -19.59 0.98
CA VAL A 56 -2.37 -20.15 0.39
C VAL A 56 -1.13 -19.40 0.88
N ASP A 57 0.01 -20.09 0.89
CA ASP A 57 1.31 -19.46 1.16
C ASP A 57 1.86 -18.79 -0.10
N ARG A 58 1.56 -19.35 -1.27
CA ARG A 58 1.95 -18.85 -2.60
C ARG A 58 1.06 -19.42 -3.71
N LEU A 59 1.05 -18.75 -4.85
CA LEU A 59 0.45 -19.23 -6.11
C LEU A 59 1.50 -19.41 -7.22
N GLY A 60 2.75 -19.58 -6.87
CA GLY A 60 3.88 -19.69 -7.79
C GLY A 60 5.06 -18.86 -7.36
N SER A 61 5.86 -18.41 -8.32
CA SER A 61 7.06 -17.62 -8.03
C SER A 61 7.35 -16.59 -9.13
N GLY A 62 8.08 -15.54 -8.77
CA GLY A 62 8.58 -14.55 -9.71
C GLY A 62 7.76 -13.26 -9.78
N PHE A 63 6.55 -13.22 -9.24
CA PHE A 63 5.74 -12.00 -9.13
C PHE A 63 5.26 -11.78 -7.70
N GLN A 64 5.36 -10.54 -7.21
CA GLN A 64 4.95 -10.18 -5.86
C GLN A 64 3.71 -9.27 -5.88
N MET A 65 2.58 -9.78 -5.40
CA MET A 65 1.41 -8.97 -5.09
C MET A 65 1.45 -8.52 -3.64
N SER A 66 1.19 -7.24 -3.34
CA SER A 66 1.25 -6.72 -1.96
C SER A 66 0.31 -5.53 -1.77
N GLY A 67 0.10 -5.14 -0.53
CA GLY A 67 -0.66 -3.94 -0.17
C GLY A 67 -0.87 -3.82 1.33
N ILE A 68 -1.63 -2.82 1.71
CA ILE A 68 -2.03 -2.56 3.10
C ILE A 68 -3.54 -2.39 3.14
N VAL A 69 -4.16 -2.99 4.16
CA VAL A 69 -5.60 -2.87 4.43
C VAL A 69 -5.79 -1.99 5.66
N ARG A 70 -6.58 -0.94 5.54
CA ARG A 70 -6.88 0.02 6.59
C ARG A 70 -8.37 0.24 6.74
N ARG A 71 -8.78 0.71 7.91
CA ARG A 71 -10.14 1.22 8.13
C ARG A 71 -10.30 2.57 7.43
N ALA A 72 -11.32 2.70 6.61
CA ALA A 72 -11.68 3.98 6.01
C ALA A 72 -11.96 5.04 7.09
N GLY A 73 -11.62 6.27 6.80
CA GLY A 73 -11.76 7.41 7.71
C GLY A 73 -10.61 7.55 8.71
N THR A 74 -10.22 6.49 9.43
CA THR A 74 -9.20 6.56 10.47
C THR A 74 -7.79 6.19 9.99
N GLY A 75 -7.68 5.33 8.98
CA GLY A 75 -6.40 4.79 8.52
C GLY A 75 -5.80 3.72 9.44
N GLU A 76 -6.55 3.27 10.45
CA GLU A 76 -6.14 2.18 11.34
C GLU A 76 -5.85 0.91 10.53
N PRO A 77 -4.67 0.28 10.70
CA PRO A 77 -4.39 -0.98 10.03
C PRO A 77 -5.31 -2.10 10.51
N LEU A 78 -5.72 -2.96 9.60
CA LEU A 78 -6.64 -4.06 9.89
C LEU A 78 -5.90 -5.39 9.80
N GLU A 79 -5.77 -6.08 10.94
CA GLU A 79 -5.18 -7.42 11.06
C GLU A 79 -6.21 -8.51 10.76
N GLY A 80 -5.76 -9.62 10.19
CA GLY A 80 -6.57 -10.82 9.98
C GLY A 80 -7.64 -10.68 8.89
N VAL A 81 -7.58 -9.62 8.10
CA VAL A 81 -8.51 -9.41 6.97
C VAL A 81 -8.11 -10.31 5.82
N ARG A 82 -9.08 -11.03 5.26
CA ARG A 82 -8.88 -11.91 4.13
C ARG A 82 -8.97 -11.14 2.81
N ILE A 83 -7.91 -11.18 2.04
CA ILE A 83 -7.86 -10.64 0.68
C ILE A 83 -7.74 -11.79 -0.31
N GLN A 84 -8.67 -11.87 -1.25
CA GLN A 84 -8.64 -12.81 -2.35
C GLN A 84 -7.94 -12.18 -3.54
N ILE A 85 -7.10 -12.96 -4.23
CA ILE A 85 -6.23 -12.49 -5.31
C ILE A 85 -6.29 -13.49 -6.46
N TRP A 86 -6.47 -12.99 -7.70
CA TRP A 86 -6.37 -13.80 -8.91
C TRP A 86 -5.89 -12.98 -10.10
N ALA A 87 -5.31 -13.65 -11.08
CA ALA A 87 -4.83 -13.05 -12.32
C ALA A 87 -4.66 -14.12 -13.41
N ALA A 88 -4.55 -13.69 -14.66
CA ALA A 88 -3.94 -14.51 -15.69
C ALA A 88 -2.42 -14.54 -15.49
N THR A 89 -1.85 -15.71 -15.48
CA THR A 89 -0.41 -15.92 -15.27
C THR A 89 0.16 -16.85 -16.35
N THR A 90 1.45 -17.09 -16.29
CA THR A 90 2.11 -18.11 -17.13
C THR A 90 1.53 -19.52 -16.95
N LEU A 91 0.75 -19.77 -15.87
CA LEU A 91 0.05 -21.04 -15.61
C LEU A 91 -1.33 -21.12 -16.24
N GLY A 92 -1.84 -20.06 -16.85
CA GLY A 92 -3.17 -20.05 -17.48
C GLY A 92 -3.97 -18.77 -17.22
N GLY A 93 -5.22 -18.78 -17.65
CA GLY A 93 -6.12 -17.63 -17.57
C GLY A 93 -6.66 -17.35 -16.17
N GLU A 94 -7.40 -16.25 -16.06
CA GLU A 94 -8.02 -15.79 -14.80
C GLU A 94 -9.04 -16.79 -14.23
N ARG A 95 -9.59 -17.70 -15.04
CA ARG A 95 -10.57 -18.70 -14.60
C ARG A 95 -9.95 -19.94 -13.97
N GLU A 96 -8.65 -20.12 -14.14
CA GLU A 96 -7.96 -21.31 -13.63
C GLU A 96 -7.92 -21.29 -12.10
N PRO A 97 -8.42 -22.35 -11.41
CA PRO A 97 -8.42 -22.42 -9.95
C PRO A 97 -7.04 -22.20 -9.32
N ARG A 98 -5.98 -22.68 -9.98
CA ARG A 98 -4.59 -22.50 -9.52
C ARG A 98 -4.11 -21.05 -9.48
N ASN A 99 -4.81 -20.15 -10.15
CA ASN A 99 -4.53 -18.72 -10.17
C ASN A 99 -5.33 -17.93 -9.14
N HIS A 100 -6.10 -18.61 -8.27
CA HIS A 100 -6.92 -18.00 -7.21
C HIS A 100 -6.42 -18.42 -5.83
N GLY A 101 -6.18 -17.45 -4.96
CA GLY A 101 -5.81 -17.69 -3.58
C GLY A 101 -6.24 -16.56 -2.67
N SER A 102 -6.13 -16.79 -1.38
CA SER A 102 -6.37 -15.78 -0.36
C SER A 102 -5.20 -15.70 0.59
N VAL A 103 -4.99 -14.52 1.16
CA VAL A 103 -4.04 -14.25 2.24
C VAL A 103 -4.72 -13.49 3.36
N LEU A 104 -4.18 -13.55 4.56
CA LEU A 104 -4.60 -12.74 5.70
C LEU A 104 -3.62 -11.60 5.93
N THR A 105 -4.14 -10.44 6.32
CA THR A 105 -3.30 -9.29 6.68
C THR A 105 -2.60 -9.51 8.02
N GLN A 106 -1.40 -8.94 8.14
CA GLN A 106 -0.60 -8.91 9.36
C GLN A 106 -1.09 -7.81 10.32
N ALA A 107 -0.49 -7.73 11.52
CA ALA A 107 -0.84 -6.74 12.55
C ALA A 107 -0.72 -5.27 12.07
N ASP A 108 0.16 -4.98 11.12
CA ASP A 108 0.32 -3.67 10.50
C ASP A 108 -0.62 -3.44 9.30
N GLY A 109 -1.54 -4.36 9.04
CA GLY A 109 -2.47 -4.34 7.91
C GLY A 109 -1.85 -4.79 6.59
N SER A 110 -0.57 -5.10 6.54
CA SER A 110 0.09 -5.52 5.30
C SER A 110 -0.31 -6.94 4.89
N TYR A 111 -0.33 -7.17 3.59
CA TYR A 111 -0.44 -8.50 3.00
C TYR A 111 0.53 -8.65 1.84
N SER A 112 0.91 -9.87 1.55
CA SER A 112 1.72 -10.19 0.37
C SER A 112 1.43 -11.62 -0.12
N LEU A 113 1.55 -11.81 -1.42
CA LEU A 113 1.40 -13.10 -2.07
C LEU A 113 2.41 -13.22 -3.21
N GLU A 114 3.26 -14.23 -3.15
CA GLU A 114 4.10 -14.61 -4.27
C GLU A 114 3.30 -15.48 -5.25
N MET A 115 3.34 -15.12 -6.53
CA MET A 115 2.60 -15.82 -7.56
C MET A 115 3.41 -15.90 -8.86
N GLU A 116 2.94 -16.66 -9.83
CA GLU A 116 3.57 -16.67 -11.15
C GLU A 116 3.42 -15.32 -11.85
N GLN A 117 4.32 -15.06 -12.80
CA GLN A 117 4.30 -13.84 -13.58
C GLN A 117 2.93 -13.60 -14.21
N ILE A 118 2.36 -12.44 -13.92
CA ILE A 118 1.12 -11.98 -14.54
C ILE A 118 1.38 -11.68 -16.02
N VAL A 119 0.47 -12.14 -16.86
CA VAL A 119 0.54 -11.97 -18.31
C VAL A 119 -0.66 -11.17 -18.83
N PRO A 120 -0.54 -10.53 -20.01
CA PRO A 120 -1.66 -9.86 -20.64
C PRO A 120 -2.86 -10.83 -20.84
N ASN A 121 -4.04 -10.33 -20.50
CA ASN A 121 -5.30 -11.05 -20.72
C ASN A 121 -6.41 -10.05 -21.06
N PHE A 122 -6.86 -10.02 -22.31
CA PHE A 122 -7.81 -9.04 -22.84
C PHE A 122 -7.38 -7.57 -22.54
N GLY A 123 -6.16 -7.20 -22.90
CA GLY A 123 -5.58 -5.88 -22.72
C GLY A 123 -4.30 -5.90 -21.89
N GLN A 124 -4.05 -4.82 -21.12
CA GLN A 124 -2.87 -4.73 -20.28
C GLN A 124 -2.88 -5.80 -19.17
N PRO A 125 -1.69 -6.31 -18.77
CA PRO A 125 -1.61 -7.24 -17.65
C PRO A 125 -2.14 -6.56 -16.37
N HIS A 126 -2.92 -7.31 -15.60
CA HIS A 126 -3.59 -6.82 -14.40
C HIS A 126 -3.84 -7.96 -13.42
N ALA A 127 -4.00 -7.60 -12.17
CA ALA A 127 -4.52 -8.49 -11.14
C ALA A 127 -5.97 -8.14 -10.81
N HIS A 128 -6.63 -9.04 -10.12
CA HIS A 128 -7.89 -8.79 -9.43
C HIS A 128 -7.69 -9.07 -7.95
N LEU A 129 -8.33 -8.27 -7.11
CA LEU A 129 -8.36 -8.47 -5.67
C LEU A 129 -9.77 -8.24 -5.15
N ALA A 130 -10.13 -8.98 -4.11
CA ALA A 130 -11.43 -8.81 -3.46
C ALA A 130 -11.30 -8.86 -1.94
N TYR A 131 -12.07 -7.98 -1.31
CA TYR A 131 -12.57 -8.15 0.04
C TYR A 131 -14.08 -8.43 -0.06
N ASP A 132 -14.57 -9.52 0.55
CA ASP A 132 -15.97 -9.94 0.50
C ASP A 132 -16.45 -10.64 1.77
N ASP A 133 -15.78 -10.43 2.90
CA ASP A 133 -16.25 -10.86 4.21
C ASP A 133 -17.30 -9.87 4.76
N ASP A 134 -18.02 -10.24 5.82
CA ASP A 134 -19.21 -9.52 6.28
C ASP A 134 -18.95 -8.26 7.13
N ASP A 135 -17.70 -8.05 7.59
CA ASP A 135 -17.37 -6.96 8.53
C ASP A 135 -17.31 -5.57 7.88
N PHE A 136 -17.01 -5.53 6.58
CA PHE A 136 -16.88 -4.31 5.80
C PHE A 136 -17.61 -4.41 4.47
N GLU A 137 -17.81 -3.26 3.82
CA GLU A 137 -18.36 -3.24 2.47
C GLU A 137 -17.49 -4.02 1.49
N THR A 138 -18.13 -4.81 0.62
CA THR A 138 -17.44 -5.59 -0.42
C THR A 138 -16.73 -4.67 -1.41
N VAL A 139 -15.46 -4.95 -1.69
CA VAL A 139 -14.63 -4.19 -2.64
C VAL A 139 -13.94 -5.11 -3.61
N PHE A 140 -14.03 -4.79 -4.91
CA PHE A 140 -13.29 -5.46 -5.98
C PHE A 140 -12.34 -4.49 -6.66
N LEU A 141 -11.07 -4.83 -6.77
CA LEU A 141 -10.04 -4.06 -7.45
C LEU A 141 -9.57 -4.75 -8.72
N ARG A 142 -9.11 -3.94 -9.67
CA ARG A 142 -8.48 -4.39 -10.91
C ARG A 142 -7.28 -3.50 -11.24
N PRO A 143 -6.21 -3.55 -10.42
CA PRO A 143 -5.01 -2.78 -10.69
C PRO A 143 -4.30 -3.30 -11.94
N VAL A 144 -3.90 -2.36 -12.78
CA VAL A 144 -3.19 -2.63 -14.04
C VAL A 144 -1.69 -2.46 -13.80
N MET A 145 -0.88 -3.35 -14.36
CA MET A 145 0.57 -3.23 -14.33
C MET A 145 1.01 -2.09 -15.25
N PRO A 146 1.87 -1.18 -14.80
CA PRO A 146 2.45 -0.13 -15.66
C PRO A 146 3.25 -0.69 -16.83
N SER A 147 3.95 -1.80 -16.62
CA SER A 147 4.70 -2.53 -17.64
C SER A 147 4.45 -4.03 -17.56
N ALA A 148 4.41 -4.70 -18.71
CA ALA A 148 4.31 -6.17 -18.76
C ALA A 148 5.56 -6.89 -18.21
N SER A 149 6.66 -6.18 -18.05
CA SER A 149 7.90 -6.69 -17.46
C SER A 149 8.01 -6.47 -15.95
N ASP A 150 7.03 -5.77 -15.32
CA ASP A 150 7.02 -5.58 -13.88
C ASP A 150 6.88 -6.92 -13.17
N THR A 151 7.59 -7.08 -12.06
CA THR A 151 7.57 -8.29 -11.23
C THR A 151 6.86 -8.07 -9.90
N SER A 152 6.22 -6.93 -9.74
CA SER A 152 5.42 -6.61 -8.55
C SER A 152 4.27 -5.67 -8.87
N LEU A 153 3.24 -5.72 -8.06
CA LEU A 153 2.10 -4.81 -8.12
C LEU A 153 1.57 -4.59 -6.70
N GLN A 154 1.22 -3.35 -6.39
CA GLN A 154 0.67 -2.99 -5.10
C GLN A 154 -0.77 -2.53 -5.23
N ALA A 155 -1.63 -2.95 -4.28
CA ALA A 155 -2.99 -2.47 -4.16
C ALA A 155 -3.38 -2.34 -2.68
N ASP A 156 -3.81 -1.17 -2.27
CA ASP A 156 -4.24 -0.89 -0.91
C ASP A 156 -5.78 -0.86 -0.83
N PHE A 157 -6.30 -1.21 0.35
CA PHE A 157 -7.72 -1.12 0.67
C PHE A 157 -7.93 -0.19 1.87
N ASN A 158 -8.89 0.73 1.74
CA ASN A 158 -9.49 1.43 2.86
C ASN A 158 -10.94 0.93 2.97
N LEU A 159 -11.20 0.04 3.92
CA LEU A 159 -12.49 -0.64 4.06
C LEU A 159 -13.45 0.17 4.93
N ALA A 160 -14.64 0.45 4.41
CA ALA A 160 -15.74 1.03 5.15
C ALA A 160 -16.52 -0.07 5.88
N PRO A 161 -17.01 0.16 7.12
CA PRO A 161 -17.91 -0.76 7.81
C PRO A 161 -19.14 -1.07 6.95
N ALA A 162 -19.59 -2.36 6.95
CA ALA A 162 -20.80 -2.80 6.27
C ALA A 162 -22.09 -2.25 6.91
#